data_2a19c9d8b8699b949b47473736492cc9
#
_entry.id   2a19c9d8b8699b949b47473736492cc9
#
_cell.length_a   1.000
_cell.length_b   1.000
_cell.length_c   1.000
_cell.angle_alpha   90.00
_cell.angle_beta   90.00
_cell.angle_gamma   90.00
#
_symmetry.space_group_name_H-M   'P 1'
#
loop_
_entity.id
_entity.type
_entity.pdbx_description
1 polymer ?
#
loop_
_entity_poly.entity_id
_entity_poly.type
_entity_poly.pdbx_seq_one_letter_code
_entity_poly.pdbx_strand_id
1 'polypeptide(L)'
;MSTENPISTPQAATPEAPRERLAYIALGSNLPGHDKNGGRRALNIHNAITQLQRRLGDLVSKSENYETKPVGFESDNDFMNAVACFRTTLGPEEIMAVLEEVEVCCGRTRKTDEEGYHDRTIDLDLLYLGDMVYHSDKLTIPHPRMHDRWFVLRPLLEIAPKVEHPVLHLTTRQMLARITNVQPTLLTPDKDGCQHHVVELINHLLYQLSSNPKPIDEARLHELLTDPHTRIYVVKNAYDEICGMATLSLCPLVTGTKAWVEDVVVDEEYRGIGLGRLLLNHLISEARAMGVKSLNLTSRPERASANRLYRSLGFEQRNTNVYKMAF
;
A
#
# COMPACT_ATOMS: atom_id res chain seq x y z
N MET A 1 0.83 69.13 -20.56
CA MET A 1 1.14 68.74 -19.14
C MET A 1 0.89 67.26 -19.03
N SER A 2 1.94 66.51 -19.19
CA SER A 2 1.90 65.02 -19.11
C SER A 2 2.18 64.64 -17.67
N THR A 3 1.25 63.93 -17.03
CA THR A 3 1.40 63.42 -15.69
C THR A 3 1.95 61.97 -15.81
N GLU A 4 3.20 61.80 -15.48
CA GLU A 4 3.86 60.50 -15.30
C GLU A 4 3.33 59.81 -14.04
N ASN A 5 2.80 58.59 -14.19
CA ASN A 5 2.47 57.71 -13.10
C ASN A 5 3.76 57.06 -12.54
N PRO A 6 3.99 57.05 -11.24
CA PRO A 6 5.17 56.40 -10.66
C PRO A 6 5.00 54.86 -10.75
N ILE A 7 6.00 54.19 -11.32
CA ILE A 7 6.16 52.74 -11.36
C ILE A 7 6.30 52.25 -9.93
N SER A 8 5.33 51.45 -9.44
CA SER A 8 5.42 50.79 -8.16
C SER A 8 6.45 49.68 -8.24
N THR A 9 7.52 49.81 -7.43
CA THR A 9 8.53 48.75 -7.20
C THR A 9 7.85 47.54 -6.63
N PRO A 10 8.16 46.29 -7.11
CA PRO A 10 7.65 45.07 -6.48
C PRO A 10 8.17 45.00 -5.04
N GLN A 11 7.27 44.93 -4.07
CA GLN A 11 7.61 44.60 -2.69
C GLN A 11 8.26 43.22 -2.68
N ALA A 12 9.50 43.15 -2.18
CA ALA A 12 10.15 41.87 -1.89
C ALA A 12 9.27 41.07 -0.91
N ALA A 13 8.90 39.89 -1.29
CA ALA A 13 8.15 38.97 -0.43
C ALA A 13 8.95 38.76 0.87
N THR A 14 8.33 39.06 1.99
CA THR A 14 8.87 38.75 3.32
C THR A 14 9.15 37.26 3.36
N PRO A 15 10.36 36.81 3.79
CA PRO A 15 10.60 35.37 3.89
C PRO A 15 9.62 34.78 4.91
N GLU A 16 8.79 33.83 4.43
CA GLU A 16 7.91 33.05 5.31
C GLU A 16 8.74 32.41 6.42
N ALA A 17 8.28 32.51 7.66
CA ALA A 17 8.94 31.86 8.79
C ALA A 17 9.13 30.35 8.49
N PRO A 18 10.27 29.76 8.85
CA PRO A 18 10.57 28.36 8.53
C PRO A 18 9.46 27.45 9.08
N ARG A 19 8.70 26.83 8.17
CA ARG A 19 7.58 25.98 8.52
C ARG A 19 8.10 24.58 8.85
N GLU A 20 7.80 24.09 10.04
CA GLU A 20 8.11 22.70 10.40
C GLU A 20 7.40 21.71 9.47
N ARG A 21 8.13 20.70 9.01
CA ARG A 21 7.66 19.60 8.15
C ARG A 21 8.17 18.25 8.64
N LEU A 22 7.48 17.20 8.26
CA LEU A 22 7.93 15.83 8.47
C LEU A 22 8.72 15.38 7.24
N ALA A 23 9.99 15.03 7.45
CA ALA A 23 10.86 14.44 6.43
C ALA A 23 10.95 12.93 6.64
N TYR A 24 10.51 12.15 5.64
CA TYR A 24 10.63 10.69 5.66
C TYR A 24 11.85 10.28 4.84
N ILE A 25 12.78 9.57 5.46
CA ILE A 25 14.06 9.18 4.89
C ILE A 25 14.17 7.66 4.89
N ALA A 26 14.43 7.07 3.72
CA ALA A 26 14.80 5.68 3.60
C ALA A 26 16.29 5.51 3.88
N LEU A 27 16.66 4.44 4.58
CA LEU A 27 18.02 4.09 4.92
C LEU A 27 18.28 2.66 4.44
N GLY A 28 19.37 2.43 3.70
CA GLY A 28 19.79 1.13 3.22
C GLY A 28 21.28 0.89 3.51
N SER A 29 21.65 -0.30 3.97
CA SER A 29 23.04 -0.70 4.20
C SER A 29 23.26 -2.15 3.77
N ASN A 30 24.30 -2.43 2.96
CA ASN A 30 24.68 -3.81 2.63
C ASN A 30 26.18 -4.10 2.85
N LEU A 31 26.93 -3.13 3.36
CA LEU A 31 28.31 -3.30 3.79
C LEU A 31 28.48 -3.05 5.29
N PRO A 32 29.43 -3.75 5.94
CA PRO A 32 30.22 -4.84 5.42
C PRO A 32 29.37 -6.07 5.14
N GLY A 33 29.68 -6.74 4.01
CA GLY A 33 29.05 -8.01 3.65
C GLY A 33 29.38 -9.14 4.64
N HIS A 34 28.67 -10.28 4.53
CA HIS A 34 28.84 -11.48 5.35
C HIS A 34 28.72 -11.27 6.86
N ASP A 35 28.01 -10.26 7.27
CA ASP A 35 27.59 -10.06 8.65
C ASP A 35 26.44 -11.02 8.98
N LYS A 36 26.79 -12.24 9.44
CA LYS A 36 25.85 -13.35 9.66
C LYS A 36 24.62 -12.99 10.50
N ASN A 37 24.70 -11.92 11.28
CA ASN A 37 23.62 -11.47 12.17
C ASN A 37 23.06 -10.09 11.79
N GLY A 38 23.49 -9.46 10.70
CA GLY A 38 23.07 -8.11 10.29
C GLY A 38 23.48 -6.99 11.26
N GLY A 39 24.26 -7.29 12.31
CA GLY A 39 24.55 -6.37 13.40
C GLY A 39 25.32 -5.12 12.97
N ARG A 40 26.25 -5.25 12.01
CA ARG A 40 27.03 -4.11 11.51
C ARG A 40 26.21 -3.24 10.56
N ARG A 41 25.37 -3.83 9.70
CA ARG A 41 24.44 -3.11 8.83
C ARG A 41 23.39 -2.37 9.66
N ALA A 42 22.83 -3.00 10.70
CA ALA A 42 21.94 -2.34 11.64
C ALA A 42 22.63 -1.19 12.40
N LEU A 43 23.92 -1.36 12.75
CA LEU A 43 24.72 -0.31 13.38
C LEU A 43 24.95 0.88 12.43
N ASN A 44 25.20 0.63 11.14
CA ASN A 44 25.31 1.69 10.13
C ASN A 44 24.02 2.53 10.06
N ILE A 45 22.85 1.86 10.03
CA ILE A 45 21.54 2.52 10.07
C ILE A 45 21.39 3.35 11.37
N HIS A 46 21.70 2.76 12.51
CA HIS A 46 21.63 3.45 13.82
C HIS A 46 22.52 4.70 13.86
N ASN A 47 23.78 4.58 13.38
CA ASN A 47 24.72 5.69 13.33
C ASN A 47 24.22 6.80 12.40
N ALA A 48 23.71 6.44 11.22
CA ALA A 48 23.13 7.40 10.28
C ALA A 48 21.95 8.15 10.93
N ILE A 49 21.00 7.46 11.58
CA ILE A 49 19.87 8.09 12.28
C ILE A 49 20.36 9.05 13.36
N THR A 50 21.38 8.67 14.13
CA THR A 50 21.96 9.52 15.17
C THR A 50 22.57 10.80 14.57
N GLN A 51 23.23 10.70 13.44
CA GLN A 51 23.81 11.85 12.72
C GLN A 51 22.71 12.74 12.09
N LEU A 52 21.67 12.13 11.51
CA LEU A 52 20.53 12.84 10.94
C LEU A 52 19.77 13.61 12.03
N GLN A 53 19.53 13.02 13.19
CA GLN A 53 18.85 13.69 14.31
C GLN A 53 19.56 14.96 14.76
N ARG A 54 20.89 14.96 14.75
CA ARG A 54 21.67 16.14 15.13
C ARG A 54 21.62 17.29 14.12
N ARG A 55 21.31 17.00 12.85
CA ARG A 55 21.38 17.97 11.74
C ARG A 55 20.01 18.35 11.18
N LEU A 56 19.07 17.42 11.14
CA LEU A 56 17.73 17.66 10.60
C LEU A 56 16.74 18.15 11.68
N GLY A 57 16.86 17.64 12.91
CA GLY A 57 15.94 17.88 14.00
C GLY A 57 15.44 16.57 14.63
N ASP A 58 14.31 16.64 15.34
CA ASP A 58 13.83 15.55 16.19
C ASP A 58 13.41 14.31 15.39
N LEU A 59 13.90 13.14 15.82
CA LEU A 59 13.39 11.85 15.35
C LEU A 59 11.97 11.63 15.90
N VAL A 60 10.99 11.57 15.02
CA VAL A 60 9.57 11.36 15.35
C VAL A 60 9.25 9.89 15.47
N SER A 61 9.70 9.09 14.49
CA SER A 61 9.49 7.64 14.45
C SER A 61 10.52 6.95 13.57
N LYS A 62 10.70 5.66 13.79
CA LYS A 62 11.58 4.79 13.00
C LYS A 62 10.92 3.41 12.89
N SER A 63 11.00 2.81 11.71
CA SER A 63 10.57 1.42 11.48
C SER A 63 11.55 0.40 12.09
N GLU A 64 11.15 -0.84 12.16
CA GLU A 64 12.08 -1.96 12.32
C GLU A 64 13.03 -2.06 11.12
N ASN A 65 14.08 -2.86 11.27
CA ASN A 65 15.04 -3.11 10.20
C ASN A 65 14.61 -4.33 9.39
N TYR A 66 14.61 -4.23 8.05
CA TYR A 66 14.20 -5.29 7.13
C TYR A 66 15.37 -5.77 6.29
N GLU A 67 15.63 -7.07 6.31
CA GLU A 67 16.62 -7.69 5.43
C GLU A 67 15.99 -8.01 4.07
N THR A 68 16.66 -7.60 2.98
CA THR A 68 16.17 -7.81 1.59
C THR A 68 17.31 -8.13 0.64
N LYS A 69 17.00 -8.86 -0.42
CA LYS A 69 17.93 -9.06 -1.54
C LYS A 69 18.19 -7.74 -2.27
N PRO A 70 19.39 -7.58 -2.88
CA PRO A 70 19.67 -6.46 -3.78
C PRO A 70 18.62 -6.33 -4.89
N VAL A 71 18.28 -5.11 -5.26
CA VAL A 71 17.34 -4.83 -6.34
C VAL A 71 18.01 -3.92 -7.38
N GLY A 72 18.02 -4.36 -8.65
CA GLY A 72 18.56 -3.60 -9.76
C GLY A 72 20.05 -3.80 -10.03
N PHE A 73 20.74 -4.64 -9.26
CA PHE A 73 22.13 -5.08 -9.51
C PHE A 73 22.40 -6.41 -8.78
N GLU A 74 23.47 -7.10 -9.19
CA GLU A 74 23.89 -8.35 -8.55
C GLU A 74 24.87 -8.06 -7.42
N SER A 75 24.60 -8.62 -6.24
CA SER A 75 25.51 -8.61 -5.08
C SER A 75 25.19 -9.81 -4.18
N ASP A 76 26.23 -10.38 -3.57
CA ASP A 76 26.12 -11.42 -2.56
C ASP A 76 25.68 -10.87 -1.18
N ASN A 77 25.66 -9.53 -1.04
CA ASN A 77 25.37 -8.85 0.21
C ASN A 77 23.90 -8.40 0.28
N ASP A 78 23.15 -9.01 1.18
CA ASP A 78 21.77 -8.58 1.46
C ASP A 78 21.76 -7.18 2.10
N PHE A 79 20.73 -6.39 1.76
CA PHE A 79 20.50 -5.08 2.34
C PHE A 79 19.78 -5.20 3.68
N MET A 80 20.11 -4.29 4.59
CA MET A 80 19.29 -3.93 5.73
C MET A 80 18.64 -2.58 5.43
N ASN A 81 17.30 -2.52 5.46
CA ASN A 81 16.52 -1.33 5.11
C ASN A 81 15.66 -0.88 6.29
N ALA A 82 15.51 0.44 6.45
CA ALA A 82 14.61 1.06 7.39
C ALA A 82 14.09 2.38 6.85
N VAL A 83 13.05 2.94 7.46
CA VAL A 83 12.59 4.31 7.23
C VAL A 83 12.52 5.05 8.56
N ALA A 84 12.98 6.29 8.56
CA ALA A 84 12.91 7.19 9.72
C ALA A 84 12.18 8.48 9.34
N CYS A 85 11.43 9.04 10.28
CA CYS A 85 10.72 10.29 10.14
C CYS A 85 11.33 11.33 11.09
N PHE A 86 11.69 12.49 10.55
CA PHE A 86 12.26 13.60 11.30
C PHE A 86 11.37 14.83 11.19
N ARG A 87 11.30 15.61 12.26
CA ARG A 87 10.71 16.93 12.27
C ARG A 87 11.79 17.95 11.95
N THR A 88 11.61 18.73 10.88
CA THR A 88 12.63 19.65 10.41
C THR A 88 12.04 20.96 9.89
N THR A 89 12.83 22.02 9.92
CA THR A 89 12.54 23.31 9.28
C THR A 89 13.37 23.52 8.02
N LEU A 90 14.26 22.56 7.69
CA LEU A 90 15.14 22.66 6.52
C LEU A 90 14.35 22.52 5.21
N GLY A 91 14.85 23.19 4.17
CA GLY A 91 14.35 23.07 2.80
C GLY A 91 14.85 21.79 2.10
N PRO A 92 14.30 21.48 0.92
CA PRO A 92 14.67 20.28 0.13
C PRO A 92 16.18 20.14 -0.11
N GLU A 93 16.83 21.17 -0.61
CA GLU A 93 18.25 21.17 -0.96
C GLU A 93 19.17 21.11 0.28
N GLU A 94 18.74 21.74 1.38
CA GLU A 94 19.46 21.67 2.66
C GLU A 94 19.41 20.24 3.22
N ILE A 95 18.25 19.59 3.16
CA ILE A 95 18.12 18.18 3.58
C ILE A 95 19.03 17.31 2.71
N MET A 96 19.01 17.49 1.38
CA MET A 96 19.85 16.71 0.45
C MET A 96 21.34 16.86 0.80
N ALA A 97 21.81 18.08 1.09
CA ALA A 97 23.18 18.31 1.50
C ALA A 97 23.51 17.58 2.82
N VAL A 98 22.59 17.59 3.80
CA VAL A 98 22.75 16.85 5.06
C VAL A 98 22.81 15.34 4.81
N LEU A 99 21.98 14.79 3.92
CA LEU A 99 22.02 13.35 3.60
C LEU A 99 23.38 12.98 3.01
N GLU A 100 23.88 13.74 2.03
CA GLU A 100 25.20 13.51 1.42
C GLU A 100 26.33 13.56 2.44
N GLU A 101 26.32 14.55 3.37
CA GLU A 101 27.32 14.66 4.44
C GLU A 101 27.27 13.46 5.39
N VAL A 102 26.08 13.00 5.78
CA VAL A 102 25.93 11.86 6.68
C VAL A 102 26.40 10.57 5.99
N GLU A 103 26.12 10.38 4.72
CA GLU A 103 26.62 9.23 3.96
C GLU A 103 28.16 9.18 3.97
N VAL A 104 28.82 10.31 3.73
CA VAL A 104 30.28 10.42 3.78
C VAL A 104 30.80 10.14 5.20
N CYS A 105 30.19 10.73 6.23
CA CYS A 105 30.55 10.48 7.63
C CYS A 105 30.41 9.02 8.05
N CYS A 106 29.43 8.30 7.46
CA CYS A 106 29.22 6.88 7.69
C CYS A 106 30.06 5.96 6.80
N GLY A 107 31.05 6.52 6.06
CA GLY A 107 32.05 5.76 5.30
C GLY A 107 31.62 5.39 3.89
N ARG A 108 30.65 6.07 3.28
CA ARG A 108 30.34 5.94 1.86
C ARG A 108 31.48 6.57 1.02
N THR A 109 32.22 5.76 0.31
CA THR A 109 33.40 6.20 -0.48
C THR A 109 33.10 6.39 -1.97
N ARG A 110 31.98 5.84 -2.48
CA ARG A 110 31.59 5.93 -3.88
C ARG A 110 30.13 6.41 -3.99
N LYS A 111 29.89 7.37 -4.87
CA LYS A 111 28.54 7.69 -5.35
C LYS A 111 28.15 6.67 -6.45
N THR A 112 26.86 6.53 -6.71
CA THR A 112 26.37 5.83 -7.91
C THR A 112 26.94 6.56 -9.13
N ASP A 113 27.69 5.85 -9.95
CA ASP A 113 28.35 6.36 -11.17
C ASP A 113 27.73 5.74 -12.42
N GLU A 114 28.37 5.94 -13.58
CA GLU A 114 27.91 5.39 -14.85
C GLU A 114 27.92 3.84 -14.89
N GLU A 115 28.65 3.18 -13.99
CA GLU A 115 28.70 1.72 -13.85
C GLU A 115 27.49 1.16 -13.06
N GLY A 116 26.65 2.01 -12.43
CA GLY A 116 25.40 1.61 -11.80
C GLY A 116 25.41 1.57 -10.26
N TYR A 117 24.60 0.66 -9.69
CA TYR A 117 24.48 0.50 -8.24
C TYR A 117 25.62 -0.39 -7.71
N HIS A 118 26.18 0.03 -6.56
CA HIS A 118 27.27 -0.68 -5.87
C HIS A 118 26.90 -0.96 -4.41
N ASP A 119 27.62 -1.90 -3.81
CA ASP A 119 27.60 -2.15 -2.38
C ASP A 119 28.04 -0.89 -1.61
N ARG A 120 27.31 -0.58 -0.53
CA ARG A 120 27.50 0.66 0.24
C ARG A 120 27.26 0.49 1.73
N THR A 121 28.02 1.25 2.52
CA THR A 121 27.85 1.27 3.97
C THR A 121 26.51 1.85 4.39
N ILE A 122 26.07 2.91 3.71
CA ILE A 122 24.76 3.55 3.90
C ILE A 122 24.29 4.22 2.61
N ASP A 123 22.99 4.22 2.38
CA ASP A 123 22.27 4.94 1.33
C ASP A 123 21.10 5.67 1.97
N LEU A 124 20.94 6.94 1.68
CA LEU A 124 19.93 7.79 2.28
C LEU A 124 19.10 8.46 1.18
N ASP A 125 17.82 8.14 1.08
CA ASP A 125 16.89 8.72 0.13
C ASP A 125 15.80 9.53 0.84
N LEU A 126 15.60 10.82 0.46
CA LEU A 126 14.47 11.61 0.92
C LEU A 126 13.20 11.16 0.17
N LEU A 127 12.24 10.57 0.91
CA LEU A 127 10.99 10.06 0.36
C LEU A 127 9.92 11.15 0.27
N TYR A 128 9.66 11.84 1.39
CA TYR A 128 8.68 12.91 1.53
C TYR A 128 9.21 14.06 2.36
N LEU A 129 8.73 15.28 2.10
CA LEU A 129 8.87 16.44 2.95
C LEU A 129 7.49 17.09 3.13
N GLY A 130 6.73 16.63 4.13
CA GLY A 130 5.32 16.96 4.28
C GLY A 130 4.53 16.49 3.06
N ASP A 131 3.72 17.38 2.52
CA ASP A 131 2.92 17.23 1.28
C ASP A 131 3.57 17.86 0.05
N MET A 132 4.86 18.24 0.16
CA MET A 132 5.56 18.98 -0.90
C MET A 132 5.75 18.15 -2.15
N VAL A 133 5.49 18.77 -3.30
CA VAL A 133 5.94 18.33 -4.62
C VAL A 133 7.05 19.26 -5.06
N TYR A 134 8.25 18.72 -5.27
CA TYR A 134 9.45 19.50 -5.61
C TYR A 134 10.24 18.79 -6.69
N HIS A 135 10.84 19.56 -7.58
CA HIS A 135 11.69 19.04 -8.65
C HIS A 135 12.84 20.01 -8.92
N SER A 136 14.07 19.48 -8.91
CA SER A 136 15.28 20.14 -9.38
C SER A 136 16.14 19.14 -10.17
N ASP A 137 17.26 19.59 -10.71
CA ASP A 137 18.20 18.69 -11.42
C ASP A 137 18.75 17.57 -10.54
N LYS A 138 18.76 17.76 -9.22
CA LYS A 138 19.34 16.82 -8.26
C LYS A 138 18.35 16.10 -7.40
N LEU A 139 17.15 16.66 -7.20
CA LEU A 139 16.19 16.17 -6.22
C LEU A 139 14.76 16.21 -6.74
N THR A 140 14.04 15.12 -6.56
CA THR A 140 12.60 15.03 -6.81
C THR A 140 11.89 14.54 -5.56
N ILE A 141 10.87 15.27 -5.09
CA ILE A 141 10.01 14.91 -3.97
C ILE A 141 8.55 14.90 -4.46
N PRO A 142 7.79 13.84 -4.20
CA PRO A 142 8.18 12.55 -3.61
C PRO A 142 9.26 11.82 -4.40
N HIS A 143 10.04 10.97 -3.73
CA HIS A 143 11.08 10.19 -4.40
C HIS A 143 10.48 9.38 -5.57
N PRO A 144 10.99 9.53 -6.80
CA PRO A 144 10.29 9.10 -8.03
C PRO A 144 10.01 7.60 -8.14
N ARG A 145 10.80 6.76 -7.46
CA ARG A 145 10.66 5.30 -7.52
C ARG A 145 10.21 4.66 -6.21
N MET A 146 9.79 5.45 -5.20
CA MET A 146 9.42 4.87 -3.91
C MET A 146 8.20 3.95 -3.99
N HIS A 147 7.26 4.28 -4.89
CA HIS A 147 5.98 3.59 -5.05
C HIS A 147 6.11 2.18 -5.66
N ASP A 148 7.27 1.84 -6.24
CA ASP A 148 7.56 0.53 -6.86
C ASP A 148 8.55 -0.30 -6.04
N ARG A 149 9.01 0.21 -4.87
CA ARG A 149 10.06 -0.41 -4.08
C ARG A 149 9.50 -1.02 -2.79
N TRP A 150 9.39 -2.34 -2.76
CA TRP A 150 8.93 -3.06 -1.58
C TRP A 150 9.79 -2.74 -0.33
N PHE A 151 11.11 -2.71 -0.48
CA PHE A 151 12.05 -2.45 0.60
C PHE A 151 11.99 -1.02 1.15
N VAL A 152 11.29 -0.10 0.48
CA VAL A 152 10.94 1.24 0.94
C VAL A 152 9.54 1.24 1.55
N LEU A 153 8.55 0.70 0.83
CA LEU A 153 7.15 0.79 1.25
C LEU A 153 6.86 -0.06 2.49
N ARG A 154 7.54 -1.20 2.64
CA ARG A 154 7.33 -2.07 3.80
C ARG A 154 7.71 -1.40 5.12
N PRO A 155 8.93 -0.87 5.31
CA PRO A 155 9.26 -0.13 6.51
C PRO A 155 8.48 1.19 6.65
N LEU A 156 8.18 1.88 5.54
CA LEU A 156 7.37 3.09 5.58
C LEU A 156 5.95 2.82 6.10
N LEU A 157 5.36 1.67 5.78
CA LEU A 157 4.02 1.29 6.24
C LEU A 157 3.91 1.25 7.76
N GLU A 158 4.97 0.89 8.49
CA GLU A 158 4.92 0.85 9.96
C GLU A 158 4.73 2.23 10.59
N ILE A 159 5.36 3.24 10.01
CA ILE A 159 5.40 4.58 10.61
C ILE A 159 4.46 5.57 9.92
N ALA A 160 4.02 5.26 8.70
CA ALA A 160 3.22 6.15 7.86
C ALA A 160 2.17 5.42 6.99
N PRO A 161 1.33 4.53 7.55
CA PRO A 161 0.40 3.70 6.78
C PRO A 161 -0.62 4.51 5.96
N LYS A 162 -1.03 5.67 6.49
CA LYS A 162 -2.09 6.53 5.93
C LYS A 162 -1.55 7.79 5.24
N VAL A 163 -0.23 7.97 5.19
CA VAL A 163 0.35 9.11 4.45
C VAL A 163 0.04 8.92 2.97
N GLU A 164 -0.59 9.92 2.39
CA GLU A 164 -0.96 9.96 0.98
C GLU A 164 0.20 10.51 0.15
N HIS A 165 0.52 9.81 -0.92
CA HIS A 165 1.49 10.28 -1.91
C HIS A 165 0.90 11.46 -2.70
N PRO A 166 1.46 12.68 -2.63
CA PRO A 166 0.80 13.91 -3.10
C PRO A 166 0.55 13.95 -4.61
N VAL A 167 1.20 13.07 -5.40
CA VAL A 167 1.02 12.99 -6.85
C VAL A 167 0.14 11.80 -7.25
N LEU A 168 0.30 10.65 -6.59
CA LEU A 168 -0.43 9.42 -6.93
C LEU A 168 -1.79 9.31 -6.24
N HIS A 169 -2.02 10.12 -5.20
CA HIS A 169 -3.22 10.07 -4.35
C HIS A 169 -3.50 8.67 -3.80
N LEU A 170 -2.43 7.99 -3.39
CA LEU A 170 -2.45 6.67 -2.78
C LEU A 170 -1.74 6.71 -1.44
N THR A 171 -2.31 6.02 -0.45
CA THR A 171 -1.63 5.80 0.83
C THR A 171 -0.46 4.83 0.68
N THR A 172 0.47 4.83 1.65
CA THR A 172 1.56 3.85 1.70
C THR A 172 1.03 2.41 1.62
N ARG A 173 -0.06 2.12 2.34
CA ARG A 173 -0.74 0.82 2.33
C ARG A 173 -1.24 0.44 0.93
N GLN A 174 -1.85 1.37 0.24
CA GLN A 174 -2.36 1.16 -1.13
C GLN A 174 -1.23 0.97 -2.14
N MET A 175 -0.13 1.72 -2.02
CA MET A 175 1.04 1.53 -2.89
C MET A 175 1.66 0.15 -2.69
N LEU A 176 1.86 -0.28 -1.43
CA LEU A 176 2.40 -1.61 -1.15
C LEU A 176 1.50 -2.72 -1.69
N ALA A 177 0.18 -2.60 -1.52
CA ALA A 177 -0.78 -3.58 -2.05
C ALA A 177 -0.75 -3.69 -3.59
N ARG A 178 -0.38 -2.62 -4.30
CA ARG A 178 -0.23 -2.65 -5.77
C ARG A 178 0.96 -3.46 -6.25
N ILE A 179 2.09 -3.39 -5.54
CA ILE A 179 3.33 -4.07 -5.94
C ILE A 179 3.43 -5.50 -5.42
N THR A 180 2.69 -5.84 -4.36
CA THR A 180 2.50 -7.23 -3.96
C THR A 180 1.50 -7.85 -4.92
N ASN A 181 1.92 -8.79 -5.74
CA ASN A 181 1.08 -9.45 -6.74
C ASN A 181 -0.03 -10.28 -6.06
N VAL A 182 -1.01 -9.57 -5.50
CA VAL A 182 -2.14 -10.15 -4.76
C VAL A 182 -3.04 -10.89 -5.75
N GLN A 183 -3.29 -12.16 -5.48
CA GLN A 183 -4.22 -12.98 -6.23
C GLN A 183 -5.39 -13.41 -5.33
N PRO A 184 -6.62 -13.52 -5.87
CA PRO A 184 -7.71 -14.12 -5.11
C PRO A 184 -7.40 -15.58 -4.79
N THR A 185 -7.60 -15.94 -3.53
CA THR A 185 -7.42 -17.31 -3.03
C THR A 185 -8.71 -17.83 -2.44
N LEU A 186 -9.01 -19.10 -2.68
CA LEU A 186 -10.15 -19.78 -2.06
C LEU A 186 -9.82 -20.06 -0.60
N LEU A 187 -10.71 -19.67 0.31
CA LEU A 187 -10.66 -20.14 1.69
C LEU A 187 -11.05 -21.62 1.75
N THR A 188 -10.33 -22.39 2.55
CA THR A 188 -10.55 -23.82 2.72
C THR A 188 -10.70 -24.20 4.20
N PRO A 189 -11.52 -25.24 4.53
CA PRO A 189 -11.72 -25.68 5.92
C PRO A 189 -10.42 -26.03 6.63
N ASP A 190 -9.52 -26.73 5.93
CA ASP A 190 -8.28 -27.27 6.51
C ASP A 190 -7.25 -26.18 6.87
N LYS A 191 -7.22 -25.10 6.10
CA LYS A 191 -6.25 -24.02 6.29
C LYS A 191 -6.82 -22.83 7.04
N ASP A 192 -8.08 -22.48 6.77
CA ASP A 192 -8.66 -21.21 7.16
C ASP A 192 -9.88 -21.35 8.08
N GLY A 193 -10.52 -22.51 8.09
CA GLY A 193 -11.85 -22.72 8.69
C GLY A 193 -11.94 -22.76 10.21
N CYS A 194 -10.80 -22.84 10.92
CA CYS A 194 -10.75 -22.92 12.38
C CYS A 194 -9.82 -21.86 13.00
N GLN A 195 -9.46 -20.83 12.23
CA GLN A 195 -8.58 -19.79 12.73
C GLN A 195 -9.39 -18.58 13.17
N HIS A 196 -9.39 -18.34 14.49
CA HIS A 196 -10.04 -17.16 15.10
C HIS A 196 -9.69 -15.86 14.37
N HIS A 197 -8.42 -15.69 14.01
CA HIS A 197 -7.94 -14.53 13.27
C HIS A 197 -8.63 -14.34 11.90
N VAL A 198 -8.90 -15.41 11.15
CA VAL A 198 -9.61 -15.34 9.85
C VAL A 198 -11.06 -14.86 10.06
N VAL A 199 -11.72 -15.34 11.10
CA VAL A 199 -13.08 -14.92 11.48
C VAL A 199 -13.13 -13.43 11.82
N GLU A 200 -12.14 -12.93 12.59
CA GLU A 200 -12.04 -11.50 12.94
C GLU A 200 -11.87 -10.63 11.68
N LEU A 201 -10.99 -11.02 10.75
CA LEU A 201 -10.78 -10.29 9.50
C LEU A 201 -12.03 -10.29 8.61
N ILE A 202 -12.72 -11.42 8.50
CA ILE A 202 -14.00 -11.49 7.76
C ILE A 202 -15.05 -10.60 8.42
N ASN A 203 -15.19 -10.66 9.75
CA ASN A 203 -16.14 -9.81 10.47
C ASN A 203 -15.82 -8.32 10.31
N HIS A 204 -14.54 -7.94 10.30
CA HIS A 204 -14.14 -6.56 10.00
C HIS A 204 -14.67 -6.11 8.62
N LEU A 205 -14.58 -6.95 7.59
CA LEU A 205 -15.13 -6.65 6.27
C LEU A 205 -16.67 -6.63 6.25
N LEU A 206 -17.33 -7.52 6.99
CA LEU A 206 -18.80 -7.56 7.09
C LEU A 206 -19.36 -6.27 7.73
N TYR A 207 -18.66 -5.68 8.70
CA TYR A 207 -19.01 -4.38 9.27
C TYR A 207 -18.96 -3.25 8.24
N GLN A 208 -18.08 -3.33 7.25
CA GLN A 208 -18.01 -2.36 6.16
C GLN A 208 -19.00 -2.64 5.02
N LEU A 209 -19.47 -3.89 4.91
CA LEU A 209 -20.40 -4.30 3.86
C LEU A 209 -21.84 -3.85 4.15
N SER A 210 -22.27 -3.84 5.41
CA SER A 210 -23.66 -3.61 5.82
C SER A 210 -23.78 -2.65 6.99
N SER A 211 -24.83 -1.82 6.97
CA SER A 211 -25.21 -0.97 8.11
C SER A 211 -25.79 -1.76 9.31
N ASN A 212 -26.18 -3.01 9.09
CA ASN A 212 -26.62 -3.93 10.14
C ASN A 212 -25.87 -5.26 9.97
N PRO A 213 -24.57 -5.28 10.31
CA PRO A 213 -23.72 -6.46 10.11
C PRO A 213 -24.18 -7.57 11.06
N LYS A 214 -24.14 -8.79 10.55
CA LYS A 214 -24.29 -10.00 11.37
C LYS A 214 -22.92 -10.67 11.40
N PRO A 215 -22.16 -10.55 12.50
CA PRO A 215 -20.88 -11.23 12.61
C PRO A 215 -21.10 -12.74 12.60
N ILE A 216 -20.12 -13.45 12.07
CA ILE A 216 -20.07 -14.92 12.07
C ILE A 216 -19.11 -15.40 13.14
N ASP A 217 -19.27 -16.63 13.56
CA ASP A 217 -18.32 -17.37 14.39
C ASP A 217 -17.58 -18.43 13.59
N GLU A 218 -16.67 -19.14 14.24
CA GLU A 218 -15.87 -20.20 13.63
C GLU A 218 -16.73 -21.36 13.10
N ALA A 219 -17.81 -21.69 13.83
CA ALA A 219 -18.72 -22.76 13.43
C ALA A 219 -19.44 -22.40 12.13
N ARG A 220 -19.90 -21.15 12.01
CA ARG A 220 -20.56 -20.67 10.78
C ARG A 220 -19.58 -20.58 9.63
N LEU A 221 -18.35 -20.14 9.85
CA LEU A 221 -17.34 -20.11 8.81
C LEU A 221 -17.05 -21.53 8.31
N HIS A 222 -16.84 -22.48 9.23
CA HIS A 222 -16.59 -23.88 8.88
C HIS A 222 -17.73 -24.48 8.07
N GLU A 223 -18.99 -24.24 8.48
CA GLU A 223 -20.17 -24.67 7.71
C GLU A 223 -20.14 -24.13 6.28
N LEU A 224 -19.86 -22.83 6.09
CA LEU A 224 -19.80 -22.21 4.77
C LEU A 224 -18.67 -22.76 3.91
N LEU A 225 -17.50 -23.04 4.50
CA LEU A 225 -16.32 -23.56 3.77
C LEU A 225 -16.47 -25.05 3.39
N THR A 226 -17.33 -25.79 4.11
CA THR A 226 -17.63 -27.21 3.81
C THR A 226 -18.81 -27.38 2.86
N ASP A 227 -19.62 -26.33 2.66
CA ASP A 227 -20.73 -26.37 1.70
C ASP A 227 -20.20 -26.42 0.25
N PRO A 228 -20.54 -27.47 -0.54
CA PRO A 228 -20.07 -27.60 -1.91
C PRO A 228 -20.60 -26.52 -2.87
N HIS A 229 -21.62 -25.78 -2.45
CA HIS A 229 -22.24 -24.72 -3.24
C HIS A 229 -21.74 -23.32 -2.91
N THR A 230 -20.95 -23.17 -1.87
CA THR A 230 -20.39 -21.89 -1.41
C THR A 230 -18.88 -21.86 -1.59
N ARG A 231 -18.37 -20.80 -2.20
CA ARG A 231 -16.94 -20.57 -2.39
C ARG A 231 -16.59 -19.15 -2.00
N ILE A 232 -15.82 -19.00 -0.94
CA ILE A 232 -15.38 -17.68 -0.43
C ILE A 232 -13.97 -17.43 -0.94
N TYR A 233 -13.82 -16.41 -1.78
CA TYR A 233 -12.52 -15.96 -2.28
C TYR A 233 -12.11 -14.70 -1.54
N VAL A 234 -10.85 -14.67 -1.13
CA VAL A 234 -10.26 -13.53 -0.44
C VAL A 234 -9.02 -13.02 -1.18
N VAL A 235 -8.73 -11.76 -1.01
CA VAL A 235 -7.46 -11.15 -1.40
C VAL A 235 -6.71 -10.82 -0.11
N LYS A 236 -5.50 -11.33 0.00
CA LYS A 236 -4.62 -11.09 1.15
C LYS A 236 -3.48 -10.14 0.78
N ASN A 237 -3.07 -9.29 1.70
CA ASN A 237 -1.89 -8.46 1.54
C ASN A 237 -0.59 -9.24 1.87
N ALA A 238 0.55 -8.57 1.84
CA ALA A 238 1.86 -9.18 2.13
C ALA A 238 2.02 -9.68 3.59
N TYR A 239 1.05 -9.40 4.46
CA TYR A 239 1.02 -9.83 5.87
C TYR A 239 0.01 -10.94 6.14
N ASP A 240 -0.53 -11.53 5.08
CA ASP A 240 -1.61 -12.53 5.16
C ASP A 240 -2.94 -11.96 5.73
N GLU A 241 -3.09 -10.62 5.81
CA GLU A 241 -4.32 -9.98 6.22
C GLU A 241 -5.30 -9.92 5.05
N ILE A 242 -6.57 -10.27 5.31
CA ILE A 242 -7.64 -10.24 4.30
C ILE A 242 -8.05 -8.79 4.06
N CYS A 243 -7.76 -8.26 2.87
CA CYS A 243 -8.10 -6.90 2.46
C CYS A 243 -9.30 -6.82 1.50
N GLY A 244 -9.89 -7.94 1.16
CA GLY A 244 -11.13 -8.01 0.40
C GLY A 244 -11.63 -9.44 0.26
N MET A 245 -12.94 -9.58 0.08
CA MET A 245 -13.59 -10.88 -0.16
C MET A 245 -14.72 -10.76 -1.15
N ALA A 246 -15.09 -11.91 -1.73
CA ALA A 246 -16.30 -12.12 -2.50
C ALA A 246 -16.73 -13.58 -2.43
N THR A 247 -18.02 -13.82 -2.37
CA THR A 247 -18.61 -15.17 -2.30
C THR A 247 -19.22 -15.52 -3.65
N LEU A 248 -18.89 -16.72 -4.17
CA LEU A 248 -19.57 -17.35 -5.30
C LEU A 248 -20.52 -18.41 -4.74
N SER A 249 -21.83 -18.18 -4.88
CA SER A 249 -22.86 -19.11 -4.46
C SER A 249 -23.45 -19.84 -5.68
N LEU A 250 -23.43 -21.17 -5.66
CA LEU A 250 -23.96 -22.03 -6.72
C LEU A 250 -25.38 -22.47 -6.36
N CYS A 251 -26.30 -22.29 -7.30
CA CYS A 251 -27.69 -22.67 -7.13
C CYS A 251 -28.02 -23.77 -8.17
N PRO A 252 -27.92 -25.06 -7.83
CA PRO A 252 -28.35 -26.13 -8.72
C PRO A 252 -29.88 -26.15 -8.83
N LEU A 253 -30.37 -26.04 -10.04
CA LEU A 253 -31.80 -26.01 -10.35
C LEU A 253 -32.12 -27.08 -11.43
N VAL A 254 -33.38 -27.46 -11.56
CA VAL A 254 -33.84 -28.38 -12.62
C VAL A 254 -33.47 -27.86 -14.02
N THR A 255 -33.44 -26.55 -14.22
CA THR A 255 -33.09 -25.89 -15.48
C THR A 255 -31.58 -25.71 -15.72
N GLY A 256 -30.74 -26.17 -14.80
CA GLY A 256 -29.28 -26.01 -14.78
C GLY A 256 -28.78 -25.16 -13.64
N THR A 257 -27.48 -25.17 -13.42
CA THR A 257 -26.86 -24.42 -12.35
C THR A 257 -26.82 -22.94 -12.66
N LYS A 258 -27.27 -22.10 -11.73
CA LYS A 258 -27.05 -20.66 -11.71
C LYS A 258 -25.99 -20.31 -10.66
N ALA A 259 -25.28 -19.22 -10.83
CA ALA A 259 -24.37 -18.70 -9.83
C ALA A 259 -24.71 -17.27 -9.44
N TRP A 260 -24.41 -16.94 -8.19
CA TRP A 260 -24.57 -15.60 -7.62
C TRP A 260 -23.26 -15.12 -7.03
N VAL A 261 -22.97 -13.85 -7.25
CA VAL A 261 -21.90 -13.13 -6.56
C VAL A 261 -22.50 -12.43 -5.37
N GLU A 262 -22.03 -12.79 -4.19
CA GLU A 262 -22.49 -12.26 -2.92
C GLU A 262 -21.29 -11.70 -2.13
N ASP A 263 -21.56 -10.90 -1.09
CA ASP A 263 -20.61 -10.41 -0.10
C ASP A 263 -19.35 -9.75 -0.68
N VAL A 264 -19.50 -9.03 -1.81
CA VAL A 264 -18.36 -8.30 -2.41
C VAL A 264 -18.01 -7.11 -1.55
N VAL A 265 -16.85 -7.17 -0.92
CA VAL A 265 -16.32 -6.08 -0.11
C VAL A 265 -14.82 -5.98 -0.24
N VAL A 266 -14.32 -4.75 -0.29
CA VAL A 266 -12.90 -4.40 -0.18
C VAL A 266 -12.76 -3.46 1.00
N ASP A 267 -11.81 -3.78 1.87
CA ASP A 267 -11.48 -2.94 3.01
C ASP A 267 -11.26 -1.48 2.57
N GLU A 268 -11.79 -0.54 3.33
CA GLU A 268 -11.76 0.88 2.96
C GLU A 268 -10.36 1.42 2.75
N GLU A 269 -9.37 0.91 3.51
CA GLU A 269 -7.97 1.30 3.37
C GLU A 269 -7.31 0.78 2.08
N TYR A 270 -7.93 -0.21 1.39
CA TYR A 270 -7.46 -0.82 0.14
C TYR A 270 -8.34 -0.50 -1.08
N ARG A 271 -9.36 0.38 -0.92
CA ARG A 271 -10.22 0.78 -2.06
C ARG A 271 -9.44 1.63 -3.07
N GLY A 272 -9.96 1.68 -4.29
CA GLY A 272 -9.39 2.51 -5.37
C GLY A 272 -8.20 1.90 -6.12
N ILE A 273 -7.62 0.79 -5.66
CA ILE A 273 -6.47 0.14 -6.29
C ILE A 273 -6.81 -1.08 -7.17
N GLY A 274 -8.09 -1.35 -7.39
CA GLY A 274 -8.53 -2.37 -8.34
C GLY A 274 -8.87 -3.74 -7.76
N LEU A 275 -8.78 -3.96 -6.41
CA LEU A 275 -9.02 -5.27 -5.80
C LEU A 275 -10.43 -5.82 -6.04
N GLY A 276 -11.45 -4.95 -6.05
CA GLY A 276 -12.83 -5.37 -6.36
C GLY A 276 -12.96 -5.91 -7.78
N ARG A 277 -12.25 -5.30 -8.75
CA ARG A 277 -12.18 -5.80 -10.13
C ARG A 277 -11.45 -7.13 -10.22
N LEU A 278 -10.37 -7.27 -9.48
CA LEU A 278 -9.58 -8.50 -9.41
C LEU A 278 -10.43 -9.67 -8.89
N LEU A 279 -11.12 -9.49 -7.76
CA LEU A 279 -12.04 -10.47 -7.19
C LEU A 279 -13.13 -10.87 -8.19
N LEU A 280 -13.83 -9.89 -8.78
CA LEU A 280 -14.93 -10.16 -9.70
C LEU A 280 -14.46 -10.85 -10.98
N ASN A 281 -13.33 -10.47 -11.57
CA ASN A 281 -12.76 -11.16 -12.72
C ASN A 281 -12.45 -12.62 -12.40
N HIS A 282 -11.93 -12.87 -11.19
CA HIS A 282 -11.66 -14.23 -10.74
C HIS A 282 -12.97 -15.05 -10.63
N LEU A 283 -14.00 -14.51 -9.96
CA LEU A 283 -15.30 -15.17 -9.83
C LEU A 283 -15.95 -15.44 -11.19
N ILE A 284 -15.84 -14.51 -12.14
CA ILE A 284 -16.32 -14.68 -13.52
C ILE A 284 -15.59 -15.85 -14.20
N SER A 285 -14.27 -15.93 -14.04
CA SER A 285 -13.44 -17.01 -14.58
C SER A 285 -13.84 -18.37 -13.99
N GLU A 286 -13.98 -18.45 -12.67
CA GLU A 286 -14.39 -19.64 -11.93
C GLU A 286 -15.80 -20.12 -12.38
N ALA A 287 -16.77 -19.21 -12.43
CA ALA A 287 -18.12 -19.52 -12.86
C ALA A 287 -18.15 -20.08 -14.31
N ARG A 288 -17.32 -19.52 -15.21
CA ARG A 288 -17.16 -20.04 -16.58
C ARG A 288 -16.55 -21.44 -16.61
N ALA A 289 -15.49 -21.65 -15.83
CA ALA A 289 -14.81 -22.94 -15.72
C ALA A 289 -15.75 -24.04 -15.20
N MET A 290 -16.70 -23.68 -14.31
CA MET A 290 -17.72 -24.59 -13.79
C MET A 290 -18.91 -24.82 -14.77
N GLY A 291 -18.91 -24.21 -15.96
CA GLY A 291 -19.98 -24.33 -16.93
C GLY A 291 -21.31 -23.68 -16.54
N VAL A 292 -21.26 -22.68 -15.63
CA VAL A 292 -22.45 -21.95 -15.19
C VAL A 292 -22.98 -21.10 -16.34
N LYS A 293 -24.27 -21.20 -16.62
CA LYS A 293 -24.90 -20.49 -17.75
C LYS A 293 -25.07 -18.98 -17.52
N SER A 294 -25.20 -18.57 -16.25
CA SER A 294 -25.34 -17.14 -15.90
C SER A 294 -24.80 -16.88 -14.51
N LEU A 295 -24.10 -15.76 -14.37
CA LEU A 295 -23.64 -15.20 -13.10
C LEU A 295 -24.48 -13.98 -12.78
N ASN A 296 -25.08 -13.94 -11.60
CA ASN A 296 -25.99 -12.90 -11.16
C ASN A 296 -25.45 -12.22 -9.92
N LEU A 297 -25.90 -11.00 -9.65
CA LEU A 297 -25.69 -10.29 -8.39
C LEU A 297 -26.85 -9.33 -8.14
N THR A 298 -26.97 -8.89 -6.89
CA THR A 298 -27.83 -7.77 -6.51
C THR A 298 -26.99 -6.62 -5.97
N SER A 299 -27.37 -5.40 -6.28
CA SER A 299 -26.71 -4.21 -5.77
C SER A 299 -27.71 -3.09 -5.54
N ARG A 300 -27.54 -2.38 -4.44
CA ARG A 300 -28.38 -1.20 -4.15
C ARG A 300 -28.00 -0.05 -5.07
N PRO A 301 -28.96 0.81 -5.48
CA PRO A 301 -28.69 1.98 -6.33
C PRO A 301 -27.63 2.93 -5.75
N GLU A 302 -27.62 3.09 -4.41
CA GLU A 302 -26.70 3.98 -3.68
C GLU A 302 -25.22 3.56 -3.79
N ARG A 303 -24.95 2.29 -4.10
CA ARG A 303 -23.59 1.76 -4.32
C ARG A 303 -23.06 2.13 -5.72
N ALA A 304 -23.01 3.44 -6.01
CA ALA A 304 -22.69 3.95 -7.35
C ALA A 304 -21.34 3.44 -7.91
N SER A 305 -20.30 3.33 -7.08
CA SER A 305 -18.98 2.82 -7.49
C SER A 305 -19.01 1.34 -7.85
N ALA A 306 -19.69 0.51 -7.05
CA ALA A 306 -19.87 -0.90 -7.32
C ALA A 306 -20.71 -1.13 -8.59
N ASN A 307 -21.78 -0.38 -8.76
CA ASN A 307 -22.63 -0.46 -9.95
C ASN A 307 -21.88 -0.04 -11.23
N ARG A 308 -20.98 0.94 -11.18
CA ARG A 308 -20.07 1.25 -12.31
C ARG A 308 -19.11 0.10 -12.60
N LEU A 309 -18.56 -0.51 -11.57
CA LEU A 309 -17.65 -1.64 -11.70
C LEU A 309 -18.35 -2.82 -12.37
N TYR A 310 -19.54 -3.22 -11.91
CA TYR A 310 -20.30 -4.33 -12.49
C TYR A 310 -20.59 -4.12 -13.98
N ARG A 311 -21.08 -2.93 -14.36
CA ARG A 311 -21.31 -2.61 -15.78
C ARG A 311 -20.03 -2.67 -16.61
N SER A 312 -18.90 -2.20 -16.07
CA SER A 312 -17.61 -2.25 -16.78
C SER A 312 -17.05 -3.67 -16.97
N LEU A 313 -17.60 -4.66 -16.23
CA LEU A 313 -17.26 -6.08 -16.32
C LEU A 313 -18.27 -6.86 -17.18
N GLY A 314 -19.25 -6.19 -17.77
CA GLY A 314 -20.24 -6.80 -18.65
C GLY A 314 -21.50 -7.32 -17.94
N PHE A 315 -21.72 -6.96 -16.67
CA PHE A 315 -23.02 -7.22 -16.04
C PHE A 315 -24.06 -6.24 -16.55
N GLU A 316 -25.19 -6.78 -16.96
CA GLU A 316 -26.33 -6.02 -17.45
C GLU A 316 -27.42 -5.92 -16.39
N GLN A 317 -28.00 -4.73 -16.25
CA GLN A 317 -29.14 -4.52 -15.35
C GLN A 317 -30.39 -5.17 -15.94
N ARG A 318 -31.00 -6.08 -15.17
CA ARG A 318 -32.22 -6.78 -15.60
C ARG A 318 -33.46 -6.00 -15.20
N ASN A 319 -34.44 -5.96 -16.09
CA ASN A 319 -35.78 -5.45 -15.80
C ASN A 319 -36.62 -6.57 -15.16
N THR A 320 -36.40 -6.84 -13.87
CA THR A 320 -37.13 -7.86 -13.09
C THR A 320 -37.43 -7.33 -11.69
N ASN A 321 -38.55 -7.80 -11.12
CA ASN A 321 -38.88 -7.50 -9.74
C ASN A 321 -38.17 -8.48 -8.79
N VAL A 322 -37.66 -7.97 -7.69
CA VAL A 322 -37.12 -8.75 -6.57
C VAL A 322 -38.10 -8.64 -5.41
N TYR A 323 -38.57 -9.79 -4.93
CA TYR A 323 -39.48 -9.85 -3.78
C TYR A 323 -38.76 -10.45 -2.58
N LYS A 324 -39.03 -9.91 -1.39
CA LYS A 324 -38.50 -10.39 -0.10
C LYS A 324 -39.66 -10.65 0.85
N MET A 325 -39.66 -11.82 1.48
CA MET A 325 -40.48 -12.12 2.64
C MET A 325 -39.53 -12.28 3.85
N ALA A 326 -39.85 -11.64 4.94
CA ALA A 326 -39.11 -11.82 6.21
C ALA A 326 -39.91 -12.75 7.12
N PHE A 327 -39.23 -13.62 7.86
CA PHE A 327 -39.75 -14.54 8.82
C PHE A 327 -39.26 -14.17 10.23
#